data_d650adaa2be3648e0af281a0b8b1d6f3
#
_entry.id   d650adaa2be3648e0af281a0b8b1d6f3
#
_cell.length_a   1.000
_cell.length_b   1.000
_cell.length_c   1.000
_cell.angle_alpha   90.00
_cell.angle_beta   90.00
_cell.angle_gamma   90.00
#
_symmetry.space_group_name_H-M   'P 1'
#
loop_
_entity.id
_entity.type
_entity.pdbx_description
1 polymer ?
#
loop_
_entity_poly.entity_id
_entity_poly.type
_entity_poly.pdbx_seq_one_letter_code
_entity_poly.pdbx_strand_id
1 'polypeptide(L)'
;MNIIYLNTTEKGPSGGAKIIYKHSDIINNLKIKEIKSEVLHLKKAKISKFKTSIKKIFRIHQAAGWKLSDMCIAKNYKSKWINNSIKVRNKFDFDPENDFVIIPEIFAHFAEDMLIKKNIKYAIFLLNGYSMNFTSDRKKLINSYAKAEFILSCSKDISQCAKFVFNIIKKKIIKVNVISMISDQKFNKKNIITYMPRKLISHSNNVLFFIQSHLPKNWIIRPIHKLNETQVFKLLKESRIFLSFSDMEGLGLPPIEAAALGNKAIGYTGHGGNEYWRQPLFEKIEHGNIVKFCKTILKNTNLINNKWLKKTSNERKKLIQKYSPKEEKIKILKMVKTISHIFR
;
A
#
# COMPACT_ATOMS: atom_id res chain seq x y z
N MET A 1 1.39 -27.68 1.89
CA MET A 1 1.90 -26.43 2.50
C MET A 1 0.86 -25.33 2.33
N ASN A 2 0.56 -24.59 3.39
CA ASN A 2 -0.38 -23.46 3.34
C ASN A 2 0.38 -22.16 3.58
N ILE A 3 0.13 -21.14 2.77
CA ILE A 3 0.65 -19.78 2.96
C ILE A 3 -0.49 -18.92 3.49
N ILE A 4 -0.39 -18.51 4.75
CA ILE A 4 -1.46 -17.86 5.49
C ILE A 4 -1.11 -16.40 5.69
N TYR A 5 -1.86 -15.51 5.06
CA TYR A 5 -1.73 -14.08 5.30
C TYR A 5 -2.59 -13.64 6.48
N LEU A 6 -2.03 -12.89 7.42
CA LEU A 6 -2.82 -12.16 8.41
C LEU A 6 -3.29 -10.84 7.83
N ASN A 7 -4.54 -10.48 8.11
CA ASN A 7 -5.11 -9.20 7.67
C ASN A 7 -6.04 -8.61 8.73
N THR A 8 -6.35 -7.32 8.63
CA THR A 8 -7.36 -6.67 9.46
C THR A 8 -8.74 -6.75 8.79
N THR A 9 -9.79 -6.58 9.59
CA THR A 9 -11.10 -6.20 9.05
C THR A 9 -11.11 -4.72 8.73
N GLU A 10 -11.57 -4.35 7.54
CA GLU A 10 -11.54 -2.98 7.05
C GLU A 10 -12.79 -2.20 7.47
N LYS A 11 -12.61 -0.94 7.83
CA LYS A 11 -13.71 0.03 8.02
C LYS A 11 -13.97 0.86 6.76
N GLY A 12 -13.12 0.74 5.74
CA GLY A 12 -13.16 1.48 4.48
C GLY A 12 -12.08 1.01 3.52
N PRO A 13 -11.93 1.62 2.33
CA PRO A 13 -10.95 1.23 1.33
C PRO A 13 -9.53 1.21 1.92
N SER A 14 -8.86 0.05 1.86
CA SER A 14 -7.50 -0.18 2.34
C SER A 14 -6.62 -0.75 1.24
N GLY A 15 -5.57 0.00 0.85
CA GLY A 15 -4.59 -0.47 -0.11
C GLY A 15 -3.82 -1.70 0.38
N GLY A 16 -3.45 -1.75 1.66
CA GLY A 16 -2.73 -2.87 2.26
C GLY A 16 -3.55 -4.16 2.24
N ALA A 17 -4.83 -4.09 2.64
CA ALA A 17 -5.73 -5.25 2.60
C ALA A 17 -5.92 -5.77 1.17
N LYS A 18 -6.10 -4.87 0.20
CA LYS A 18 -6.21 -5.23 -1.23
C LYS A 18 -4.98 -5.99 -1.73
N ILE A 19 -3.79 -5.58 -1.34
CA ILE A 19 -2.54 -6.23 -1.72
C ILE A 19 -2.47 -7.65 -1.16
N ILE A 20 -2.83 -7.85 0.11
CA ILE A 20 -2.84 -9.15 0.75
C ILE A 20 -3.79 -10.11 0.01
N TYR A 21 -5.01 -9.69 -0.29
CA TYR A 21 -5.96 -10.50 -1.05
C TYR A 21 -5.44 -10.87 -2.43
N LYS A 22 -4.87 -9.90 -3.13
CA LYS A 22 -4.33 -10.13 -4.46
C LYS A 22 -3.15 -11.10 -4.46
N HIS A 23 -2.23 -11.00 -3.51
CA HIS A 23 -1.13 -11.94 -3.38
C HIS A 23 -1.65 -13.36 -3.09
N SER A 24 -2.61 -13.51 -2.18
CA SER A 24 -3.25 -14.80 -1.89
C SER A 24 -3.91 -15.40 -3.13
N ASP A 25 -4.64 -14.59 -3.89
CA ASP A 25 -5.27 -15.01 -5.14
C ASP A 25 -4.25 -15.42 -6.20
N ILE A 26 -3.17 -14.63 -6.39
CA ILE A 26 -2.09 -15.00 -7.32
C ILE A 26 -1.50 -16.35 -6.94
N ILE A 27 -1.19 -16.62 -5.66
CA ILE A 27 -0.63 -17.90 -5.21
C ILE A 27 -1.55 -19.06 -5.59
N ASN A 28 -2.85 -18.95 -5.31
CA ASN A 28 -3.82 -19.98 -5.65
C ASN A 28 -3.92 -20.19 -7.17
N ASN A 29 -3.81 -19.12 -7.96
CA ASN A 29 -3.84 -19.17 -9.43
C ASN A 29 -2.52 -19.65 -10.07
N LEU A 30 -1.43 -19.78 -9.30
CA LEU A 30 -0.23 -20.45 -9.78
C LEU A 30 -0.44 -21.95 -9.97
N LYS A 31 -1.45 -22.55 -9.34
CA LYS A 31 -1.80 -23.97 -9.38
C LYS A 31 -0.61 -24.90 -9.09
N ILE A 32 0.28 -24.48 -8.19
CA ILE A 32 1.40 -25.32 -7.76
C ILE A 32 0.84 -26.43 -6.87
N LYS A 33 1.17 -27.70 -7.21
CA LYS A 33 0.72 -28.86 -6.46
C LYS A 33 1.01 -28.68 -4.96
N GLU A 34 0.03 -28.97 -4.13
CA GLU A 34 0.12 -28.93 -2.66
C GLU A 34 0.38 -27.55 -2.02
N ILE A 35 0.35 -26.45 -2.80
CA ILE A 35 0.46 -25.09 -2.24
C ILE A 35 -0.90 -24.39 -2.32
N LYS A 36 -1.37 -23.91 -1.16
CA LYS A 36 -2.61 -23.12 -1.03
C LYS A 36 -2.33 -21.85 -0.28
N SER A 37 -3.11 -20.81 -0.55
CA SER A 37 -3.05 -19.57 0.23
C SER A 37 -4.42 -19.23 0.81
N GLU A 38 -4.40 -18.78 2.07
CA GLU A 38 -5.57 -18.39 2.84
C GLU A 38 -5.33 -17.06 3.54
N VAL A 39 -6.41 -16.37 3.90
CA VAL A 39 -6.34 -15.12 4.67
C VAL A 39 -7.06 -15.29 5.99
N LEU A 40 -6.35 -15.06 7.09
CA LEU A 40 -6.88 -15.03 8.45
C LEU A 40 -7.13 -13.57 8.85
N HIS A 41 -8.38 -13.23 9.13
CA HIS A 41 -8.75 -11.87 9.50
C HIS A 41 -8.80 -11.71 11.03
N LEU A 42 -8.06 -10.72 11.51
CA LEU A 42 -8.04 -10.32 12.91
C LEU A 42 -8.83 -9.02 13.08
N LYS A 43 -9.68 -8.98 14.09
CA LYS A 43 -10.38 -7.78 14.54
C LYS A 43 -10.18 -7.59 16.03
N LYS A 44 -10.27 -6.35 16.49
CA LYS A 44 -10.27 -6.05 17.91
C LYS A 44 -11.61 -6.51 18.52
N ALA A 45 -11.56 -7.24 19.63
CA ALA A 45 -12.75 -7.54 20.40
C ALA A 45 -13.41 -6.22 20.85
N LYS A 46 -14.74 -6.19 20.94
CA LYS A 46 -15.47 -5.00 21.41
C LYS A 46 -14.98 -4.65 22.83
N ILE A 47 -14.24 -3.54 22.96
CA ILE A 47 -13.85 -3.00 24.26
C ILE A 47 -14.96 -2.07 24.74
N SER A 48 -15.24 -2.05 26.04
CA SER A 48 -16.22 -1.14 26.64
C SER A 48 -15.95 0.31 26.22
N LYS A 49 -17.01 1.08 25.98
CA LYS A 49 -16.96 2.46 25.47
C LYS A 49 -16.05 3.41 26.29
N PHE A 50 -15.80 3.12 27.55
CA PHE A 50 -15.02 3.95 28.46
C PHE A 50 -13.54 4.10 28.08
N LYS A 51 -12.88 3.03 27.62
CA LYS A 51 -11.46 3.09 27.21
C LYS A 51 -11.20 3.82 25.88
N THR A 52 -12.23 4.08 25.09
CA THR A 52 -12.10 4.71 23.76
C THR A 52 -11.99 6.24 23.87
N SER A 53 -12.56 6.86 24.90
CA SER A 53 -12.58 8.32 25.08
C SER A 53 -11.20 8.88 25.44
N ILE A 54 -10.45 8.23 26.34
CA ILE A 54 -9.11 8.67 26.77
C ILE A 54 -8.10 8.60 25.61
N LYS A 55 -8.17 7.58 24.74
CA LYS A 55 -7.27 7.44 23.58
C LYS A 55 -7.52 8.49 22.48
N LYS A 56 -8.74 9.02 22.37
CA LYS A 56 -9.06 10.13 21.45
C LYS A 56 -8.44 11.45 21.90
N ILE A 57 -8.41 11.70 23.21
CA ILE A 57 -7.88 12.94 23.80
C ILE A 57 -6.37 13.05 23.57
N PHE A 58 -5.62 11.96 23.71
CA PHE A 58 -4.16 11.96 23.56
C PHE A 58 -3.65 11.67 22.16
N ARG A 59 -4.52 11.58 21.15
CA ARG A 59 -4.13 11.24 19.74
C ARG A 59 -3.19 10.04 19.62
N ILE A 60 -3.22 9.11 20.58
CA ILE A 60 -2.43 7.89 20.54
C ILE A 60 -2.95 7.03 19.38
N HIS A 61 -2.07 6.63 18.49
CA HIS A 61 -2.41 5.82 17.33
C HIS A 61 -3.22 4.58 17.77
N GLN A 62 -4.34 4.30 17.10
CA GLN A 62 -5.30 3.26 17.53
C GLN A 62 -4.67 1.87 17.72
N ALA A 63 -3.56 1.59 17.05
CA ALA A 63 -2.83 0.33 17.16
C ALA A 63 -1.75 0.30 18.25
N ALA A 64 -1.34 1.46 18.78
CA ALA A 64 -0.38 1.51 19.86
C ALA A 64 -0.97 0.87 21.12
N GLY A 65 -0.33 -0.19 21.61
CA GLY A 65 -0.77 -0.93 22.79
C GLY A 65 -1.89 -1.94 22.56
N TRP A 66 -2.15 -2.42 21.34
CA TRP A 66 -2.96 -3.61 21.13
C TRP A 66 -2.23 -4.82 21.73
N LYS A 67 -2.96 -5.60 22.54
CA LYS A 67 -2.49 -6.89 23.06
C LYS A 67 -3.09 -8.00 22.23
N LEU A 68 -2.42 -9.14 22.13
CA LEU A 68 -2.94 -10.30 21.43
C LEU A 68 -4.26 -10.78 22.05
N SER A 69 -4.40 -10.72 23.37
CA SER A 69 -5.64 -11.00 24.12
C SER A 69 -6.84 -10.14 23.71
N ASP A 70 -6.59 -8.94 23.14
CA ASP A 70 -7.65 -8.04 22.67
C ASP A 70 -8.12 -8.41 21.25
N MET A 71 -7.48 -9.35 20.59
CA MET A 71 -7.74 -9.72 19.21
C MET A 71 -8.62 -10.97 19.12
N CYS A 72 -9.52 -10.98 18.16
CA CYS A 72 -10.31 -12.16 17.83
C CYS A 72 -10.39 -12.36 16.31
N ILE A 73 -10.66 -13.59 15.91
CA ILE A 73 -10.86 -13.94 14.51
C ILE A 73 -12.19 -13.38 14.01
N ALA A 74 -12.18 -12.75 12.86
CA ALA A 74 -13.39 -12.42 12.13
C ALA A 74 -13.74 -13.58 11.19
N LYS A 75 -14.49 -14.58 11.72
CA LYS A 75 -14.90 -15.75 10.95
C LYS A 75 -15.70 -15.35 9.71
N ASN A 76 -15.45 -16.04 8.60
CA ASN A 76 -16.15 -15.84 7.31
C ASN A 76 -16.18 -14.37 6.84
N TYR A 77 -15.16 -13.59 7.20
CA TYR A 77 -15.12 -12.18 6.84
C TYR A 77 -15.04 -11.99 5.33
N LYS A 78 -15.92 -11.12 4.81
CA LYS A 78 -15.88 -10.65 3.42
C LYS A 78 -15.70 -9.14 3.43
N SER A 79 -14.72 -8.64 2.65
CA SER A 79 -14.54 -7.22 2.45
C SER A 79 -15.75 -6.62 1.75
N LYS A 80 -16.22 -5.46 2.24
CA LYS A 80 -17.28 -4.68 1.56
C LYS A 80 -16.73 -3.81 0.43
N TRP A 81 -15.42 -3.66 0.36
CA TRP A 81 -14.73 -2.72 -0.53
C TRP A 81 -13.96 -3.39 -1.65
N ILE A 82 -13.65 -4.67 -1.50
CA ILE A 82 -12.81 -5.42 -2.41
C ILE A 82 -13.58 -6.68 -2.81
N ASN A 83 -13.89 -6.79 -4.10
CA ASN A 83 -14.42 -8.02 -4.65
C ASN A 83 -13.28 -9.03 -4.79
N ASN A 84 -13.38 -10.17 -4.08
CA ASN A 84 -12.36 -11.21 -4.11
C ASN A 84 -12.99 -12.58 -3.81
N SER A 85 -12.33 -13.61 -4.33
CA SER A 85 -12.70 -15.03 -4.13
C SER A 85 -11.71 -15.74 -3.20
N ILE A 86 -11.10 -15.02 -2.26
CA ILE A 86 -10.08 -15.57 -1.36
C ILE A 86 -10.66 -16.64 -0.42
N LYS A 87 -9.81 -17.61 -0.10
CA LYS A 87 -10.09 -18.56 0.98
C LYS A 87 -9.84 -17.91 2.33
N VAL A 88 -10.85 -17.94 3.21
CA VAL A 88 -10.77 -17.37 4.56
C VAL A 88 -10.50 -18.48 5.55
N ARG A 89 -9.41 -18.34 6.31
CA ARG A 89 -9.12 -19.21 7.46
C ARG A 89 -9.91 -18.74 8.68
N ASN A 90 -10.56 -19.66 9.34
CA ASN A 90 -11.45 -19.38 10.49
C ASN A 90 -10.91 -19.88 11.83
N LYS A 91 -9.70 -20.43 11.86
CA LYS A 91 -9.05 -20.98 13.04
C LYS A 91 -7.68 -20.35 13.26
N PHE A 92 -7.28 -20.26 14.52
CA PHE A 92 -5.98 -19.73 14.97
C PHE A 92 -5.03 -20.89 15.37
N ASP A 93 -5.19 -22.00 14.72
CA ASP A 93 -4.35 -23.17 14.81
C ASP A 93 -3.38 -23.20 13.62
N PHE A 94 -2.10 -23.14 13.88
CA PHE A 94 -1.06 -23.25 12.85
C PHE A 94 -0.32 -24.56 13.05
N ASP A 95 -0.04 -25.23 11.93
CA ASP A 95 0.73 -26.45 11.86
C ASP A 95 2.21 -26.12 11.53
N PRO A 96 3.18 -26.39 12.42
CA PRO A 96 4.60 -26.10 12.18
C PRO A 96 5.17 -26.76 10.93
N GLU A 97 4.63 -27.92 10.52
CA GLU A 97 5.15 -28.68 9.38
C GLU A 97 4.55 -28.25 8.05
N ASN A 98 3.37 -27.62 8.07
CA ASN A 98 2.61 -27.33 6.86
C ASN A 98 2.25 -25.85 6.65
N ASP A 99 2.31 -25.02 7.69
CA ASP A 99 1.84 -23.64 7.62
C ASP A 99 3.00 -22.65 7.64
N PHE A 100 3.00 -21.73 6.67
CA PHE A 100 3.86 -20.55 6.62
C PHE A 100 3.01 -19.29 6.78
N VAL A 101 3.31 -18.46 7.79
CA VAL A 101 2.50 -17.27 8.08
C VAL A 101 3.16 -16.01 7.56
N ILE A 102 2.41 -15.17 6.85
CA ILE A 102 2.85 -13.84 6.42
C ILE A 102 2.09 -12.80 7.25
N ILE A 103 2.82 -12.12 8.13
CA ILE A 103 2.27 -11.18 9.09
C ILE A 103 2.59 -9.73 8.68
N PRO A 104 1.61 -8.82 8.52
CA PRO A 104 1.88 -7.43 8.22
C PRO A 104 2.56 -6.72 9.41
N GLU A 105 3.30 -5.66 9.13
CA GLU A 105 4.08 -4.89 10.11
C GLU A 105 3.27 -4.45 11.34
N ILE A 106 2.00 -4.14 11.15
CA ILE A 106 1.11 -3.69 12.23
C ILE A 106 0.85 -4.78 13.29
N PHE A 107 1.05 -6.05 12.95
CA PHE A 107 0.91 -7.20 13.83
C PHE A 107 2.23 -7.87 14.19
N ALA A 108 3.36 -7.36 13.69
CA ALA A 108 4.67 -8.01 13.87
C ALA A 108 5.03 -8.28 15.34
N HIS A 109 4.62 -7.40 16.27
CA HIS A 109 4.85 -7.58 17.71
C HIS A 109 4.07 -8.77 18.32
N PHE A 110 3.08 -9.32 17.63
CA PHE A 110 2.37 -10.52 18.06
C PHE A 110 3.08 -11.81 17.67
N ALA A 111 4.08 -11.75 16.76
CA ALA A 111 4.73 -12.94 16.24
C ALA A 111 5.37 -13.78 17.34
N GLU A 112 5.88 -13.17 18.41
CA GLU A 112 6.45 -13.91 19.54
C GLU A 112 5.46 -14.87 20.18
N ASP A 113 4.27 -14.36 20.52
CA ASP A 113 3.25 -15.16 21.22
C ASP A 113 2.45 -16.06 20.26
N MET A 114 2.30 -15.65 19.01
CA MET A 114 1.49 -16.37 18.00
C MET A 114 2.25 -17.45 17.27
N LEU A 115 3.53 -17.20 16.96
CA LEU A 115 4.31 -17.96 15.99
C LEU A 115 5.59 -18.52 16.59
N ILE A 116 6.46 -17.69 17.18
CA ILE A 116 7.79 -18.10 17.65
C ILE A 116 7.68 -19.17 18.73
N LYS A 117 6.85 -18.96 19.76
CA LYS A 117 6.63 -19.94 20.85
C LYS A 117 6.04 -21.27 20.38
N LYS A 118 5.50 -21.32 19.18
CA LYS A 118 4.89 -22.50 18.56
C LYS A 118 5.71 -23.08 17.40
N ASN A 119 6.94 -22.57 17.21
CA ASN A 119 7.84 -22.95 16.11
C ASN A 119 7.22 -22.77 14.71
N ILE A 120 6.29 -21.83 14.54
CA ILE A 120 5.69 -21.54 13.25
C ILE A 120 6.63 -20.67 12.41
N LYS A 121 6.94 -21.12 11.22
CA LYS A 121 7.76 -20.38 10.24
C LYS A 121 6.97 -19.20 9.67
N TYR A 122 7.61 -18.03 9.57
CA TYR A 122 6.89 -16.83 9.14
C TYR A 122 7.79 -15.78 8.46
N ALA A 123 7.14 -14.90 7.73
CA ALA A 123 7.75 -13.67 7.19
C ALA A 123 6.94 -12.45 7.63
N ILE A 124 7.61 -11.28 7.69
CA ILE A 124 6.94 -10.01 7.96
C ILE A 124 6.75 -9.27 6.64
N PHE A 125 5.53 -8.79 6.39
CA PHE A 125 5.21 -8.00 5.20
C PHE A 125 5.14 -6.51 5.54
N LEU A 126 6.15 -5.77 5.10
CA LEU A 126 6.22 -4.33 5.24
C LEU A 126 5.46 -3.65 4.11
N LEU A 127 4.21 -3.33 4.37
CA LEU A 127 3.36 -2.53 3.50
C LEU A 127 3.62 -1.03 3.67
N ASN A 128 3.88 -0.61 4.92
CA ASN A 128 4.33 0.73 5.26
C ASN A 128 5.33 0.69 6.43
N GLY A 129 6.60 0.97 6.16
CA GLY A 129 7.66 0.95 7.18
C GLY A 129 7.47 1.98 8.30
N TYR A 130 6.76 3.05 8.04
CA TYR A 130 6.44 4.07 9.05
C TYR A 130 5.36 3.62 10.03
N SER A 131 4.75 2.46 9.81
CA SER A 131 3.81 1.82 10.73
C SER A 131 4.45 0.78 11.66
N MET A 132 5.76 0.58 11.58
CA MET A 132 6.48 -0.36 12.47
C MET A 132 6.46 0.07 13.95
N ASN A 133 6.21 1.34 14.23
CA ASN A 133 6.15 1.90 15.59
C ASN A 133 4.78 1.73 16.28
N PHE A 134 3.87 0.96 15.72
CA PHE A 134 2.51 0.79 16.28
C PHE A 134 2.46 -0.05 17.57
N THR A 135 3.60 -0.51 18.06
CA THR A 135 3.70 -1.24 19.32
C THR A 135 4.49 -0.48 20.37
N SER A 136 4.08 -0.63 21.62
CA SER A 136 4.87 -0.20 22.79
C SER A 136 5.92 -1.23 23.23
N ASP A 137 5.78 -2.49 22.81
CA ASP A 137 6.71 -3.57 23.15
C ASP A 137 7.82 -3.69 22.10
N ARG A 138 8.83 -2.84 22.23
CA ARG A 138 9.97 -2.82 21.32
C ARG A 138 10.79 -4.10 21.38
N LYS A 139 10.92 -4.75 22.54
CA LYS A 139 11.70 -6.01 22.66
C LYS A 139 11.07 -7.13 21.85
N LYS A 140 9.77 -7.35 22.01
CA LYS A 140 9.02 -8.32 21.19
C LYS A 140 9.10 -7.99 19.70
N LEU A 141 9.00 -6.71 19.33
CA LEU A 141 9.11 -6.30 17.94
C LEU A 141 10.48 -6.66 17.35
N ILE A 142 11.58 -6.30 18.02
CA ILE A 142 12.94 -6.63 17.57
C ILE A 142 13.12 -8.15 17.44
N ASN A 143 12.68 -8.94 18.43
CA ASN A 143 12.75 -10.39 18.38
C ASN A 143 11.96 -10.96 17.19
N SER A 144 10.77 -10.43 16.94
CA SER A 144 9.93 -10.83 15.80
C SER A 144 10.63 -10.61 14.46
N TYR A 145 11.30 -9.47 14.27
CA TYR A 145 12.07 -9.22 13.04
C TYR A 145 13.32 -10.08 12.94
N ALA A 146 14.01 -10.34 14.06
CA ALA A 146 15.21 -11.17 14.09
C ALA A 146 14.91 -12.64 13.76
N LYS A 147 13.76 -13.16 14.20
CA LYS A 147 13.35 -14.56 14.02
C LYS A 147 12.56 -14.82 12.72
N ALA A 148 12.10 -13.78 12.02
CA ALA A 148 11.45 -13.95 10.73
C ALA A 148 12.41 -14.58 9.71
N GLU A 149 11.91 -15.51 8.90
CA GLU A 149 12.69 -16.17 7.83
C GLU A 149 13.17 -15.14 6.80
N PHE A 150 12.29 -14.21 6.45
CA PHE A 150 12.61 -13.07 5.58
C PHE A 150 11.59 -11.94 5.76
N ILE A 151 11.92 -10.79 5.18
CA ILE A 151 11.04 -9.62 5.16
C ILE A 151 10.57 -9.37 3.73
N LEU A 152 9.26 -9.24 3.52
CA LEU A 152 8.69 -8.73 2.28
C LEU A 152 8.65 -7.21 2.34
N SER A 153 9.05 -6.54 1.27
CA SER A 153 9.06 -5.08 1.20
C SER A 153 8.47 -4.60 -0.13
N CYS A 154 7.67 -3.53 -0.07
CA CYS A 154 7.03 -2.96 -1.26
C CYS A 154 7.87 -1.89 -1.97
N SER A 155 8.87 -1.29 -1.31
CA SER A 155 9.72 -0.25 -1.89
C SER A 155 11.16 -0.28 -1.36
N LYS A 156 12.06 0.45 -2.02
CA LYS A 156 13.44 0.61 -1.56
C LYS A 156 13.49 1.35 -0.22
N ASP A 157 12.68 2.38 -0.06
CA ASP A 157 12.59 3.18 1.16
C ASP A 157 12.20 2.33 2.35
N ILE A 158 11.17 1.52 2.21
CA ILE A 158 10.70 0.61 3.26
C ILE A 158 11.77 -0.46 3.60
N SER A 159 12.51 -0.93 2.60
CA SER A 159 13.65 -1.82 2.83
C SER A 159 14.76 -1.13 3.64
N GLN A 160 15.01 0.16 3.41
CA GLN A 160 15.98 0.95 4.19
C GLN A 160 15.51 1.18 5.63
N CYS A 161 14.21 1.48 5.83
CA CYS A 161 13.63 1.59 7.17
C CYS A 161 13.86 0.30 7.98
N ALA A 162 13.56 -0.87 7.41
CA ALA A 162 13.76 -2.14 8.10
C ALA A 162 15.22 -2.40 8.43
N LYS A 163 16.15 -2.14 7.51
CA LYS A 163 17.60 -2.29 7.75
C LYS A 163 18.08 -1.39 8.88
N PHE A 164 17.66 -0.13 8.87
CA PHE A 164 18.07 0.85 9.87
C PHE A 164 17.57 0.48 11.27
N VAL A 165 16.26 0.15 11.37
CA VAL A 165 15.61 -0.10 12.68
C VAL A 165 16.01 -1.43 13.29
N PHE A 166 16.18 -2.48 12.48
CA PHE A 166 16.37 -3.86 12.95
C PHE A 166 17.72 -4.48 12.56
N ASN A 167 18.60 -3.70 11.97
CA ASN A 167 19.91 -4.19 11.48
C ASN A 167 19.81 -5.46 10.60
N ILE A 168 18.80 -5.49 9.72
CA ILE A 168 18.51 -6.66 8.88
C ILE A 168 19.47 -6.70 7.69
N ILE A 169 20.14 -7.84 7.51
CA ILE A 169 21.02 -8.08 6.37
C ILE A 169 20.23 -8.13 5.05
N LYS A 170 20.80 -7.60 3.97
CA LYS A 170 20.17 -7.45 2.66
C LYS A 170 19.55 -8.74 2.10
N LYS A 171 20.17 -9.90 2.30
CA LYS A 171 19.68 -11.20 1.83
C LYS A 171 18.33 -11.64 2.43
N LYS A 172 17.95 -11.10 3.61
CA LYS A 172 16.66 -11.38 4.25
C LYS A 172 15.51 -10.54 3.74
N ILE A 173 15.71 -9.62 2.78
CA ILE A 173 14.66 -8.74 2.26
C ILE A 173 14.30 -9.15 0.84
N ILE A 174 13.05 -9.55 0.63
CA ILE A 174 12.46 -9.87 -0.68
C ILE A 174 11.55 -8.73 -1.09
N LYS A 175 11.87 -8.06 -2.20
CA LYS A 175 11.03 -7.01 -2.74
C LYS A 175 9.91 -7.60 -3.58
N VAL A 176 8.66 -7.25 -3.23
CA VAL A 176 7.45 -7.66 -3.95
C VAL A 176 6.77 -6.47 -4.62
N ASN A 177 6.00 -6.72 -5.67
CA ASN A 177 5.11 -5.71 -6.22
C ASN A 177 3.81 -5.67 -5.41
N VAL A 178 3.30 -4.46 -5.23
CA VAL A 178 2.04 -4.21 -4.50
C VAL A 178 1.00 -3.53 -5.38
N ILE A 179 1.30 -3.36 -6.66
CA ILE A 179 0.42 -2.76 -7.65
C ILE A 179 0.58 -3.49 -8.97
N SER A 180 -0.54 -3.66 -9.66
CA SER A 180 -0.59 -4.29 -10.97
C SER A 180 -1.35 -3.35 -11.90
N MET A 181 -0.63 -2.81 -12.87
CA MET A 181 -1.19 -1.91 -13.86
C MET A 181 -1.52 -2.68 -15.13
N ILE A 182 -2.71 -2.48 -15.65
CA ILE A 182 -3.16 -3.05 -16.93
C ILE A 182 -2.83 -2.05 -18.05
N SER A 183 -2.28 -2.55 -19.13
CA SER A 183 -1.86 -1.76 -20.30
C SER A 183 -3.02 -1.26 -21.15
N ASP A 184 -2.70 -0.23 -21.92
CA ASP A 184 -3.40 0.37 -23.05
C ASP A 184 -4.92 0.54 -22.93
N GLN A 185 -5.27 1.74 -22.50
CA GLN A 185 -6.64 2.21 -22.56
C GLN A 185 -6.69 3.53 -23.34
N LYS A 186 -7.71 3.69 -24.15
CA LYS A 186 -8.02 4.99 -24.75
C LYS A 186 -8.38 5.98 -23.65
N PHE A 187 -7.77 7.16 -23.67
CA PHE A 187 -8.03 8.23 -22.72
C PHE A 187 -8.82 9.33 -23.39
N ASN A 188 -9.90 9.78 -22.76
CA ASN A 188 -10.61 11.01 -23.13
C ASN A 188 -10.25 12.10 -22.13
N LYS A 189 -9.07 12.73 -22.33
CA LYS A 189 -8.52 13.70 -21.40
C LYS A 189 -9.19 15.05 -21.48
N LYS A 190 -9.70 15.50 -20.32
CA LYS A 190 -10.28 16.83 -20.09
C LYS A 190 -9.35 17.64 -19.19
N ASN A 191 -9.49 18.94 -19.16
CA ASN A 191 -8.73 19.83 -18.30
C ASN A 191 -9.22 19.70 -16.84
N ILE A 192 -8.96 18.54 -16.24
CA ILE A 192 -9.33 18.21 -14.87
C ILE A 192 -8.05 18.00 -14.06
N ILE A 193 -7.99 18.66 -12.92
CA ILE A 193 -7.04 18.41 -11.84
C ILE A 193 -7.76 17.56 -10.80
N THR A 194 -7.16 16.46 -10.37
CA THR A 194 -7.74 15.59 -9.35
C THR A 194 -6.75 15.33 -8.21
N TYR A 195 -7.26 15.04 -7.01
CA TYR A 195 -6.47 14.78 -5.81
C TYR A 195 -7.29 13.98 -4.79
N MET A 196 -6.62 13.44 -3.76
CA MET A 196 -7.27 12.76 -2.64
C MET A 196 -7.35 13.67 -1.42
N PRO A 197 -8.52 14.24 -1.05
CA PRO A 197 -8.65 15.26 0.01
C PRO A 197 -8.31 14.76 1.42
N ARG A 198 -8.32 13.44 1.67
CA ARG A 198 -7.99 12.85 2.96
C ARG A 198 -6.50 12.89 3.34
N LYS A 199 -5.62 13.22 2.39
CA LYS A 199 -4.16 13.24 2.57
C LYS A 199 -3.69 14.67 2.78
N LEU A 200 -2.93 14.92 3.86
CA LEU A 200 -2.38 16.23 4.21
C LEU A 200 -3.38 17.37 3.96
N ILE A 201 -4.52 17.31 4.66
CA ILE A 201 -5.69 18.20 4.45
C ILE A 201 -5.28 19.67 4.48
N SER A 202 -4.43 20.10 5.42
CA SER A 202 -3.96 21.49 5.51
C SER A 202 -3.20 21.92 4.26
N HIS A 203 -2.29 21.08 3.75
CA HIS A 203 -1.53 21.38 2.54
C HIS A 203 -2.43 21.43 1.30
N SER A 204 -3.33 20.45 1.15
CA SER A 204 -4.25 20.44 0.01
C SER A 204 -5.16 21.67 0.01
N ASN A 205 -5.71 22.05 1.15
CA ASN A 205 -6.57 23.24 1.25
C ASN A 205 -5.81 24.52 0.88
N ASN A 206 -4.58 24.69 1.38
CA ASN A 206 -3.75 25.87 1.04
C ASN A 206 -3.42 25.90 -0.45
N VAL A 207 -2.99 24.78 -1.04
CA VAL A 207 -2.70 24.73 -2.49
C VAL A 207 -3.95 25.09 -3.31
N LEU A 208 -5.09 24.51 -2.99
CA LEU A 208 -6.34 24.77 -3.73
C LEU A 208 -6.78 26.21 -3.60
N PHE A 209 -6.73 26.78 -2.39
CA PHE A 209 -7.06 28.18 -2.15
C PHE A 209 -6.14 29.12 -2.96
N PHE A 210 -4.83 28.86 -2.98
CA PHE A 210 -3.86 29.74 -3.66
C PHE A 210 -3.95 29.68 -5.19
N ILE A 211 -4.34 28.53 -5.77
CA ILE A 211 -4.44 28.44 -7.23
C ILE A 211 -5.79 28.90 -7.77
N GLN A 212 -6.81 29.03 -6.93
CA GLN A 212 -8.20 29.24 -7.36
C GLN A 212 -8.37 30.45 -8.27
N SER A 213 -7.76 31.60 -7.92
CA SER A 213 -7.83 32.84 -8.70
C SER A 213 -6.94 32.83 -9.95
N HIS A 214 -5.98 31.93 -10.04
CA HIS A 214 -4.98 31.86 -11.12
C HIS A 214 -5.25 30.71 -12.10
N LEU A 215 -6.18 29.82 -11.77
CA LEU A 215 -6.48 28.67 -12.61
C LEU A 215 -7.19 29.12 -13.90
N PRO A 216 -6.73 28.69 -15.10
CA PRO A 216 -7.40 29.04 -16.34
C PRO A 216 -8.88 28.60 -16.32
N LYS A 217 -9.80 29.44 -16.86
CA LYS A 217 -11.26 29.23 -16.82
C LYS A 217 -11.74 27.88 -17.37
N ASN A 218 -10.96 27.27 -18.27
CA ASN A 218 -11.27 25.98 -18.87
C ASN A 218 -10.74 24.77 -18.07
N TRP A 219 -10.17 24.97 -16.88
CA TRP A 219 -9.73 23.93 -15.95
C TRP A 219 -10.67 23.81 -14.77
N ILE A 220 -10.91 22.58 -14.33
CA ILE A 220 -11.71 22.28 -13.14
C ILE A 220 -10.98 21.38 -12.17
N ILE A 221 -11.27 21.52 -10.90
CA ILE A 221 -10.72 20.67 -9.83
C ILE A 221 -11.80 19.70 -9.37
N ARG A 222 -11.48 18.39 -9.38
CA ARG A 222 -12.39 17.32 -8.92
C ARG A 222 -11.70 16.45 -7.86
N PRO A 223 -12.18 16.45 -6.61
CA PRO A 223 -11.65 15.59 -5.57
C PRO A 223 -12.04 14.12 -5.79
N ILE A 224 -11.13 13.20 -5.46
CA ILE A 224 -11.40 11.77 -5.33
C ILE A 224 -11.92 11.53 -3.91
N HIS A 225 -13.23 11.64 -3.72
CA HIS A 225 -13.89 11.51 -2.43
C HIS A 225 -15.16 10.68 -2.54
N LYS A 226 -15.33 9.70 -1.64
CA LYS A 226 -16.48 8.78 -1.61
C LYS A 226 -16.75 8.06 -2.94
N LEU A 227 -15.72 7.81 -3.74
CA LEU A 227 -15.78 7.08 -5.00
C LEU A 227 -15.37 5.63 -4.78
N ASN A 228 -16.03 4.70 -5.47
CA ASN A 228 -15.56 3.32 -5.58
C ASN A 228 -14.39 3.22 -6.58
N GLU A 229 -13.72 2.06 -6.65
CA GLU A 229 -12.52 1.88 -7.47
C GLU A 229 -12.77 2.17 -8.96
N THR A 230 -13.87 1.70 -9.51
CA THR A 230 -14.24 1.94 -10.92
C THR A 230 -14.41 3.42 -11.21
N GLN A 231 -15.06 4.16 -10.30
CA GLN A 231 -15.24 5.61 -10.42
C GLN A 231 -13.91 6.36 -10.31
N VAL A 232 -13.01 5.92 -9.41
CA VAL A 232 -11.65 6.48 -9.31
C VAL A 232 -10.91 6.32 -10.62
N PHE A 233 -10.88 5.12 -11.19
CA PHE A 233 -10.20 4.87 -12.48
C PHE A 233 -10.84 5.66 -13.63
N LYS A 234 -12.17 5.80 -13.67
CA LYS A 234 -12.86 6.63 -14.66
C LYS A 234 -12.40 8.09 -14.55
N LEU A 235 -12.38 8.66 -13.34
CA LEU A 235 -11.93 10.04 -13.12
C LEU A 235 -10.45 10.23 -13.50
N LEU A 236 -9.57 9.28 -13.16
CA LEU A 236 -8.16 9.32 -13.55
C LEU A 236 -7.98 9.22 -15.08
N LYS A 237 -8.80 8.47 -15.80
CA LYS A 237 -8.77 8.40 -17.26
C LYS A 237 -9.18 9.72 -17.92
N GLU A 238 -10.08 10.47 -17.31
CA GLU A 238 -10.56 11.75 -17.80
C GLU A 238 -9.66 12.93 -17.39
N SER A 239 -8.97 12.86 -16.26
CA SER A 239 -8.14 13.95 -15.74
C SER A 239 -6.76 14.02 -16.38
N ARG A 240 -6.17 15.22 -16.45
CA ARG A 240 -4.83 15.48 -16.98
C ARG A 240 -3.77 15.60 -15.90
N ILE A 241 -4.14 16.10 -14.72
CA ILE A 241 -3.22 16.34 -13.61
C ILE A 241 -3.76 15.63 -12.37
N PHE A 242 -2.86 14.94 -11.67
CA PHE A 242 -3.10 14.38 -10.34
C PHE A 242 -2.19 15.06 -9.32
N LEU A 243 -2.76 15.63 -8.25
CA LEU A 243 -1.98 16.21 -7.17
C LEU A 243 -1.75 15.19 -6.07
N SER A 244 -0.49 14.97 -5.75
CA SER A 244 -0.06 14.04 -4.71
C SER A 244 0.28 14.80 -3.43
N PHE A 245 -0.57 14.63 -2.42
CA PHE A 245 -0.31 15.07 -1.05
C PHE A 245 0.13 13.87 -0.19
N SER A 246 1.00 13.03 -0.74
CA SER A 246 1.50 11.83 -0.06
C SER A 246 2.45 12.21 1.08
N ASP A 247 2.26 11.55 2.24
CA ASP A 247 3.14 11.64 3.38
C ASP A 247 3.49 10.21 3.79
N MET A 248 4.67 9.93 4.31
CA MET A 248 5.13 8.65 4.87
C MET A 248 4.43 7.38 4.30
N GLU A 249 4.52 7.17 3.00
CA GLU A 249 3.85 6.09 2.27
C GLU A 249 4.79 4.90 2.03
N GLY A 250 4.22 3.69 2.00
CA GLY A 250 4.97 2.48 1.65
C GLY A 250 5.53 2.51 0.23
N LEU A 251 4.67 2.70 -0.77
CA LEU A 251 5.04 2.90 -2.17
C LEU A 251 4.34 4.13 -2.77
N GLY A 252 3.14 4.47 -2.30
CA GLY A 252 2.34 5.55 -2.87
C GLY A 252 1.67 5.12 -4.18
N LEU A 253 0.63 4.28 -4.09
CA LEU A 253 -0.06 3.72 -5.26
C LEU A 253 -0.76 4.76 -6.13
N PRO A 254 -1.51 5.75 -5.58
CA PRO A 254 -2.32 6.65 -6.39
C PRO A 254 -1.55 7.46 -7.44
N PRO A 255 -0.34 8.00 -7.18
CA PRO A 255 0.43 8.67 -8.22
C PRO A 255 0.86 7.74 -9.37
N ILE A 256 1.17 6.46 -9.07
CA ILE A 256 1.51 5.47 -10.11
C ILE A 256 0.29 5.21 -10.98
N GLU A 257 -0.87 4.95 -10.35
CA GLU A 257 -2.15 4.70 -11.04
C GLU A 257 -2.51 5.89 -11.94
N ALA A 258 -2.41 7.10 -11.41
CA ALA A 258 -2.69 8.31 -12.17
C ALA A 258 -1.75 8.47 -13.38
N ALA A 259 -0.45 8.30 -13.19
CA ALA A 259 0.54 8.43 -14.26
C ALA A 259 0.35 7.36 -15.35
N ALA A 260 0.09 6.10 -14.97
CA ALA A 260 -0.20 5.02 -15.89
C ALA A 260 -1.47 5.30 -16.72
N LEU A 261 -2.47 5.95 -16.11
CA LEU A 261 -3.69 6.39 -16.77
C LEU A 261 -3.56 7.76 -17.47
N GLY A 262 -2.33 8.21 -17.73
CA GLY A 262 -2.05 9.39 -18.56
C GLY A 262 -2.20 10.73 -17.85
N ASN A 263 -2.10 10.78 -16.52
CA ASN A 263 -2.02 12.03 -15.79
C ASN A 263 -0.55 12.43 -15.58
N LYS A 264 -0.28 13.72 -15.53
CA LYS A 264 0.93 14.25 -14.91
C LYS A 264 0.73 14.23 -13.39
N ALA A 265 1.54 13.49 -12.66
CA ALA A 265 1.50 13.51 -11.21
C ALA A 265 2.45 14.61 -10.67
N ILE A 266 1.91 15.54 -9.87
CA ILE A 266 2.65 16.67 -9.30
C ILE A 266 2.50 16.60 -7.78
N GLY A 267 3.58 16.78 -7.02
CA GLY A 267 3.50 16.91 -5.56
C GLY A 267 4.52 16.10 -4.77
N TYR A 268 4.10 15.63 -3.62
CA TYR A 268 4.96 14.94 -2.66
C TYR A 268 5.06 13.45 -2.98
N THR A 269 6.27 12.91 -2.83
CA THR A 269 6.56 11.49 -3.16
C THR A 269 6.12 10.51 -2.06
N GLY A 270 5.93 11.00 -0.82
CA GLY A 270 5.67 10.16 0.35
C GLY A 270 6.82 9.20 0.68
N HIS A 271 8.06 9.56 0.34
CA HIS A 271 9.30 8.80 0.48
C HIS A 271 9.33 7.49 -0.32
N GLY A 272 8.41 6.56 -0.09
CA GLY A 272 8.31 5.32 -0.86
C GLY A 272 8.18 5.53 -2.37
N GLY A 273 7.62 6.65 -2.80
CA GLY A 273 7.52 7.06 -4.19
C GLY A 273 8.85 7.45 -4.84
N ASN A 274 9.88 7.81 -4.09
CA ASN A 274 11.16 8.28 -4.64
C ASN A 274 11.75 7.32 -5.69
N GLU A 275 11.43 6.05 -5.64
CA GLU A 275 11.95 5.05 -6.59
C GLU A 275 11.35 5.12 -7.99
N TYR A 276 10.21 5.78 -8.19
CA TYR A 276 9.55 5.90 -9.49
C TYR A 276 9.31 7.35 -9.94
N TRP A 277 9.41 8.33 -9.05
CA TRP A 277 9.19 9.74 -9.41
C TRP A 277 10.28 10.23 -10.36
N ARG A 278 9.98 10.24 -11.67
CA ARG A 278 10.88 10.71 -12.75
C ARG A 278 10.08 11.52 -13.77
N GLN A 279 10.71 12.58 -14.29
CA GLN A 279 10.20 13.27 -15.47
C GLN A 279 10.11 12.30 -16.66
N PRO A 280 9.18 12.51 -17.57
CA PRO A 280 8.19 13.56 -17.65
C PRO A 280 6.87 13.26 -16.91
N LEU A 281 6.63 12.04 -16.43
CA LEU A 281 5.35 11.61 -15.85
C LEU A 281 5.09 12.21 -14.45
N PHE A 282 6.16 12.46 -13.70
CA PHE A 282 6.08 12.92 -12.32
C PHE A 282 6.87 14.22 -12.16
N GLU A 283 6.36 15.13 -11.33
CA GLU A 283 7.05 16.36 -10.95
C GLU A 283 7.06 16.49 -9.43
N LYS A 284 8.23 16.28 -8.86
CA LYS A 284 8.42 16.27 -7.40
C LYS A 284 8.40 17.70 -6.86
N ILE A 285 7.63 17.87 -5.80
CA ILE A 285 7.64 19.07 -4.95
C ILE A 285 8.24 18.68 -3.59
N GLU A 286 9.06 19.57 -3.05
CA GLU A 286 9.55 19.45 -1.69
C GLU A 286 8.39 19.58 -0.69
N HIS A 287 8.39 18.72 0.33
CA HIS A 287 7.32 18.70 1.32
C HIS A 287 7.15 20.07 1.99
N GLY A 288 5.92 20.58 2.03
CA GLY A 288 5.61 21.89 2.61
C GLY A 288 5.82 23.09 1.70
N ASN A 289 6.44 22.94 0.53
CA ASN A 289 6.66 24.06 -0.39
C ASN A 289 5.41 24.38 -1.21
N ILE A 290 4.42 25.00 -0.54
CA ILE A 290 3.09 25.28 -1.10
C ILE A 290 3.18 26.21 -2.32
N VAL A 291 3.99 27.28 -2.25
CA VAL A 291 4.11 28.25 -3.36
C VAL A 291 4.69 27.59 -4.61
N LYS A 292 5.76 26.78 -4.47
CA LYS A 292 6.33 26.02 -5.59
C LYS A 292 5.31 25.03 -6.15
N PHE A 293 4.52 24.40 -5.29
CA PHE A 293 3.46 23.47 -5.72
C PHE A 293 2.46 24.21 -6.63
N CYS A 294 1.94 25.36 -6.18
CA CYS A 294 1.00 26.18 -6.95
C CYS A 294 1.59 26.63 -8.29
N LYS A 295 2.78 27.21 -8.30
CA LYS A 295 3.48 27.61 -9.53
C LYS A 295 3.67 26.45 -10.50
N THR A 296 3.98 25.26 -9.98
CA THR A 296 4.16 24.06 -10.80
C THR A 296 2.84 23.59 -11.41
N ILE A 297 1.74 23.62 -10.65
CA ILE A 297 0.40 23.30 -11.20
C ILE A 297 0.07 24.25 -12.36
N LEU A 298 0.14 25.55 -12.12
CA LEU A 298 -0.21 26.58 -13.13
C LEU A 298 0.68 26.47 -14.38
N LYS A 299 1.98 26.23 -14.23
CA LYS A 299 2.86 25.94 -15.37
C LYS A 299 2.37 24.73 -16.18
N ASN A 300 1.97 23.66 -15.51
CA ASN A 300 1.56 22.43 -16.18
C ASN A 300 0.16 22.52 -16.81
N THR A 301 -0.73 23.41 -16.39
CA THR A 301 -2.01 23.64 -17.08
C THR A 301 -1.81 24.13 -18.52
N ASN A 302 -0.71 24.83 -18.81
CA ASN A 302 -0.37 25.29 -20.14
C ASN A 302 0.38 24.25 -20.99
N LEU A 303 1.13 23.34 -20.34
CA LEU A 303 2.00 22.37 -21.00
C LEU A 303 1.29 21.06 -21.36
N ILE A 304 0.31 20.62 -20.55
CA ILE A 304 -0.29 19.30 -20.66
C ILE A 304 -1.48 19.29 -21.60
N ASN A 305 -1.27 18.71 -22.77
CA ASN A 305 -2.25 18.58 -23.84
C ASN A 305 -2.16 17.17 -24.49
N ASN A 306 -2.83 16.96 -25.59
CA ASN A 306 -2.81 15.69 -26.29
C ASN A 306 -1.43 15.35 -26.90
N LYS A 307 -0.63 16.35 -27.28
CA LYS A 307 0.75 16.16 -27.77
C LYS A 307 1.64 15.63 -26.62
N TRP A 308 1.46 16.14 -25.40
CA TRP A 308 2.18 15.63 -24.21
C TRP A 308 1.88 14.15 -23.97
N LEU A 309 0.61 13.70 -24.10
CA LEU A 309 0.24 12.29 -23.97
C LEU A 309 0.98 11.39 -24.98
N LYS A 310 1.07 11.81 -26.23
CA LYS A 310 1.83 11.07 -27.26
C LYS A 310 3.31 11.03 -26.92
N LYS A 311 3.91 12.17 -26.58
CA LYS A 311 5.33 12.32 -26.23
C LYS A 311 5.74 11.45 -25.02
N THR A 312 4.85 11.23 -24.06
CA THR A 312 5.14 10.45 -22.84
C THR A 312 4.73 8.99 -22.91
N SER A 313 4.31 8.51 -24.07
CA SER A 313 3.80 7.14 -24.25
C SER A 313 4.82 6.06 -23.85
N ASN A 314 6.08 6.22 -24.24
CA ASN A 314 7.13 5.25 -23.92
C ASN A 314 7.42 5.16 -22.42
N GLU A 315 7.48 6.30 -21.72
CA GLU A 315 7.70 6.33 -20.29
C GLU A 315 6.54 5.70 -19.52
N ARG A 316 5.30 5.92 -19.99
CA ARG A 316 4.12 5.24 -19.45
C ARG A 316 4.18 3.72 -19.66
N LYS A 317 4.55 3.27 -20.86
CA LYS A 317 4.72 1.83 -21.16
C LYS A 317 5.76 1.21 -20.23
N LYS A 318 6.92 1.85 -20.02
CA LYS A 318 7.95 1.38 -19.07
C LYS A 318 7.43 1.31 -17.64
N LEU A 319 6.67 2.33 -17.19
CA LEU A 319 6.05 2.34 -15.87
C LEU A 319 5.06 1.18 -15.70
N ILE A 320 4.16 0.99 -16.66
CA ILE A 320 3.17 -0.09 -16.68
C ILE A 320 3.86 -1.45 -16.69
N GLN A 321 4.89 -1.66 -17.52
CA GLN A 321 5.65 -2.88 -17.59
C GLN A 321 6.30 -3.22 -16.24
N LYS A 322 6.95 -2.23 -15.59
CA LYS A 322 7.59 -2.40 -14.27
C LYS A 322 6.60 -2.87 -13.19
N TYR A 323 5.37 -2.40 -13.27
CA TYR A 323 4.28 -2.71 -12.33
C TYR A 323 3.17 -3.55 -12.96
N SER A 324 3.53 -4.40 -13.94
CA SER A 324 2.58 -5.28 -14.63
C SER A 324 2.16 -6.48 -13.78
N PRO A 325 0.99 -7.08 -14.07
CA PRO A 325 0.58 -8.35 -13.47
C PRO A 325 1.62 -9.47 -13.64
N LYS A 326 2.33 -9.48 -14.79
CA LYS A 326 3.40 -10.44 -15.08
C LYS A 326 4.55 -10.29 -14.08
N GLU A 327 5.04 -9.08 -13.87
CA GLU A 327 6.12 -8.80 -12.90
C GLU A 327 5.71 -9.12 -11.47
N GLU A 328 4.48 -8.83 -11.10
CA GLU A 328 3.95 -9.19 -9.78
C GLU A 328 3.94 -10.71 -9.61
N LYS A 329 3.40 -11.45 -10.58
CA LYS A 329 3.37 -12.92 -10.57
C LYS A 329 4.76 -13.54 -10.46
N ILE A 330 5.76 -13.01 -11.19
CA ILE A 330 7.17 -13.45 -11.11
C ILE A 330 7.72 -13.30 -9.69
N LYS A 331 7.48 -12.16 -9.05
CA LYS A 331 7.98 -11.89 -7.68
C LYS A 331 7.27 -12.73 -6.63
N ILE A 332 5.97 -12.96 -6.77
CA ILE A 332 5.22 -13.86 -5.91
C ILE A 332 5.71 -15.30 -6.09
N LEU A 333 5.95 -15.74 -7.31
CA LEU A 333 6.51 -17.09 -7.58
C LEU A 333 7.88 -17.24 -6.91
N LYS A 334 8.76 -16.24 -7.00
CA LYS A 334 10.06 -16.25 -6.29
C LYS A 334 9.89 -16.40 -4.79
N MET A 335 8.96 -15.65 -4.20
CA MET A 335 8.63 -15.76 -2.77
C MET A 335 8.14 -17.17 -2.41
N VAL A 336 7.22 -17.73 -3.18
CA VAL A 336 6.69 -19.09 -2.96
C VAL A 336 7.80 -20.14 -3.03
N LYS A 337 8.72 -20.02 -3.99
CA LYS A 337 9.90 -20.92 -4.08
C LYS A 337 10.80 -20.79 -2.82
N THR A 338 11.04 -19.57 -2.34
CA THR A 338 11.79 -19.36 -1.10
C THR A 338 11.11 -20.04 0.09
N ILE A 339 9.79 -19.91 0.22
CA ILE A 339 9.02 -20.57 1.28
C ILE A 339 9.14 -22.11 1.16
N SER A 340 8.99 -22.65 -0.05
CA SER A 340 9.11 -24.10 -0.27
C SER A 340 10.48 -24.66 0.11
N HIS A 341 11.56 -23.89 -0.05
CA HIS A 341 12.90 -24.32 0.41
C HIS A 341 13.06 -24.32 1.94
N ILE A 342 12.26 -23.56 2.67
CA ILE A 342 12.30 -23.52 4.14
C ILE A 342 11.66 -24.80 4.74
N PHE A 343 10.79 -25.49 3.99
CA PHE A 343 10.11 -26.72 4.42
C PHE A 343 10.76 -28.01 3.88
N ARG A 344 11.82 -27.90 3.12
CA ARG A 344 12.68 -29.02 2.68
C ARG A 344 13.85 -29.20 3.63
#